data_95c11e6bed1658f3d7e6a3bbf7fb929b
#
_entry.id   95c11e6bed1658f3d7e6a3bbf7fb929b
#
_cell.length_a   1.000
_cell.length_b   1.000
_cell.length_c   1.000
_cell.angle_alpha   90.00
_cell.angle_beta   90.00
_cell.angle_gamma   90.00
#
_symmetry.space_group_name_H-M   'P 1'
#
loop_
_entity.id
_entity.type
_entity.pdbx_description
1 polymer ?
#
loop_
_entity_poly.entity_id
_entity_poly.type
_entity_poly.pdbx_seq_one_letter_code
_entity_poly.pdbx_strand_id
1 'polypeptide(L)'
;MRESTPQRNKAFVLEAFETLFNKKDFVAAGKFWSPNYIQHSAHIPPGREGLFGLVKSGPRGMKYENSLIMAEGDMLMLHGRFSGLGLPANWIVVDIVRIENGFLAEHWDVIEDEVTREKSASGQPMFGEAFPS
;
A
#
# COMPACT_ATOMS: atom_id res chain seq x y z
N MET A 1 27.00 3.16 5.49
CA MET A 1 25.59 3.12 5.93
C MET A 1 24.82 4.23 5.26
N ARG A 2 23.66 3.94 4.71
CA ARG A 2 22.84 4.96 4.07
C ARG A 2 22.13 5.80 5.10
N GLU A 3 22.20 7.11 4.95
CA GLU A 3 21.34 7.97 5.74
C GLU A 3 19.89 7.82 5.29
N SER A 4 19.00 7.74 6.27
CA SER A 4 17.58 7.75 6.02
C SER A 4 17.16 9.20 5.75
N THR A 5 16.61 9.46 4.56
CA THR A 5 16.05 10.76 4.20
C THR A 5 14.61 10.56 3.77
N PRO A 6 13.77 11.62 3.86
CA PRO A 6 12.38 11.51 3.40
C PRO A 6 12.30 11.03 1.94
N GLN A 7 13.14 11.53 1.06
CA GLN A 7 13.13 11.17 -0.35
C GLN A 7 13.51 9.70 -0.56
N ARG A 8 14.52 9.21 0.15
CA ARG A 8 14.94 7.81 0.07
C ARG A 8 13.89 6.88 0.62
N ASN A 9 13.27 7.26 1.75
CA ASN A 9 12.23 6.46 2.36
C ASN A 9 11.00 6.36 1.45
N LYS A 10 10.61 7.47 0.80
CA LYS A 10 9.52 7.46 -0.19
C LYS A 10 9.83 6.51 -1.34
N ALA A 11 11.02 6.62 -1.94
CA ALA A 11 11.42 5.77 -3.04
C ALA A 11 11.45 4.29 -2.64
N PHE A 12 11.95 4.00 -1.44
CA PHE A 12 12.03 2.64 -0.91
C PHE A 12 10.64 2.01 -0.77
N VAL A 13 9.71 2.74 -0.17
CA VAL A 13 8.35 2.23 0.06
C VAL A 13 7.59 2.07 -1.25
N LEU A 14 7.72 3.03 -2.18
CA LEU A 14 7.07 2.91 -3.50
C LEU A 14 7.59 1.71 -4.27
N GLU A 15 8.88 1.45 -4.23
CA GLU A 15 9.48 0.27 -4.86
C GLU A 15 8.99 -1.02 -4.20
N ALA A 16 8.90 -1.03 -2.87
CA ALA A 16 8.38 -2.18 -2.13
C ALA A 16 6.95 -2.51 -2.55
N PHE A 17 6.08 -1.50 -2.61
CA PHE A 17 4.68 -1.68 -3.00
C PHE A 17 4.57 -2.15 -4.44
N GLU A 18 5.36 -1.57 -5.36
CA GLU A 18 5.40 -2.01 -6.76
C GLU A 18 5.82 -3.47 -6.86
N THR A 19 6.85 -3.86 -6.11
CA THR A 19 7.40 -5.22 -6.15
C THR A 19 6.39 -6.25 -5.65
N LEU A 20 5.69 -5.96 -4.54
CA LEU A 20 4.75 -6.91 -3.96
C LEU A 20 3.41 -6.92 -4.69
N PHE A 21 2.78 -5.75 -4.84
CA PHE A 21 1.39 -5.69 -5.30
C PHE A 21 1.26 -5.76 -6.81
N ASN A 22 2.19 -5.18 -7.56
CA ASN A 22 2.11 -5.12 -9.01
C ASN A 22 2.94 -6.22 -9.69
N LYS A 23 4.20 -6.33 -9.34
CA LYS A 23 5.07 -7.37 -9.91
C LYS A 23 4.80 -8.75 -9.30
N LYS A 24 4.32 -8.78 -8.08
CA LYS A 24 4.05 -10.01 -7.31
C LYS A 24 5.29 -10.91 -7.24
N ASP A 25 6.44 -10.27 -7.05
CA ASP A 25 7.72 -10.92 -6.87
C ASP A 25 7.98 -11.12 -5.37
N PHE A 26 7.56 -12.27 -4.85
CA PHE A 26 7.58 -12.52 -3.41
C PHE A 26 9.00 -12.70 -2.86
N VAL A 27 9.91 -13.20 -3.69
CA VAL A 27 11.32 -13.33 -3.28
C VAL A 27 11.94 -11.95 -3.10
N ALA A 28 11.76 -11.06 -4.09
CA ALA A 28 12.26 -9.69 -4.00
C ALA A 28 11.58 -8.91 -2.88
N ALA A 29 10.26 -9.11 -2.68
CA ALA A 29 9.52 -8.45 -1.61
C ALA A 29 10.08 -8.76 -0.23
N GLY A 30 10.62 -9.96 -0.02
CA GLY A 30 11.26 -10.34 1.23
C GLY A 30 12.46 -9.48 1.61
N LYS A 31 13.00 -8.72 0.67
CA LYS A 31 14.10 -7.78 0.94
C LYS A 31 13.61 -6.44 1.48
N PHE A 32 12.30 -6.17 1.36
CA PHE A 32 11.70 -4.90 1.79
C PHE A 32 10.97 -5.04 3.13
N TRP A 33 10.29 -6.17 3.36
CA TRP A 33 9.51 -6.38 4.58
C TRP A 33 10.33 -7.12 5.63
N SER A 34 10.28 -6.59 6.87
CA SER A 34 10.97 -7.21 8.01
C SER A 34 10.41 -8.60 8.29
N PRO A 35 11.27 -9.58 8.66
CA PRO A 35 10.77 -10.85 9.16
C PRO A 35 9.95 -10.73 10.44
N ASN A 36 10.09 -9.60 11.15
CA ASN A 36 9.34 -9.30 12.37
C ASN A 36 8.24 -8.26 12.14
N TYR A 37 7.75 -8.15 10.92
CA TYR A 37 6.76 -7.19 10.49
C TYR A 37 5.47 -7.27 11.32
N ILE A 38 5.00 -6.11 11.79
CA ILE A 38 3.81 -5.98 12.63
C ILE A 38 2.66 -5.43 11.78
N GLN A 39 1.58 -6.20 11.70
CA GLN A 39 0.42 -5.84 10.89
C GLN A 39 -0.73 -5.39 11.77
N HIS A 40 -1.23 -4.15 11.53
CA HIS A 40 -2.41 -3.63 12.21
C HIS A 40 -3.66 -3.57 11.33
N SER A 41 -3.52 -3.84 10.02
CA SER A 41 -4.70 -3.86 9.15
C SER A 41 -5.69 -4.92 9.59
N ALA A 42 -6.96 -4.54 9.70
CA ALA A 42 -8.03 -5.47 10.06
C ALA A 42 -8.32 -6.50 8.95
N HIS A 43 -7.76 -6.30 7.76
CA HIS A 43 -8.04 -7.11 6.58
C HIS A 43 -6.91 -8.06 6.20
N ILE A 44 -5.77 -8.01 6.90
CA ILE A 44 -4.57 -8.74 6.52
C ILE A 44 -4.12 -9.64 7.68
N PRO A 45 -3.87 -10.94 7.42
CA PRO A 45 -3.33 -11.82 8.46
C PRO A 45 -1.96 -11.37 8.97
N PRO A 46 -1.52 -11.82 10.16
CA PRO A 46 -0.32 -11.28 10.80
C PRO A 46 0.97 -11.64 10.07
N GLY A 47 1.97 -10.77 10.24
CA GLY A 47 3.30 -10.96 9.72
C GLY A 47 3.41 -10.71 8.23
N ARG A 48 4.65 -10.73 7.72
CA ARG A 48 4.84 -10.57 6.27
C ARG A 48 4.31 -11.78 5.50
N GLU A 49 4.32 -12.95 6.13
CA GLU A 49 3.75 -14.18 5.55
C GLU A 49 2.25 -14.03 5.32
N GLY A 50 1.54 -13.39 6.26
CA GLY A 50 0.12 -13.11 6.11
C GLY A 50 -0.16 -12.17 4.94
N LEU A 51 0.64 -11.11 4.81
CA LEU A 51 0.54 -10.17 3.71
C LEU A 51 0.86 -10.83 2.36
N PHE A 52 2.00 -11.53 2.29
CA PHE A 52 2.43 -12.18 1.05
C PHE A 52 1.44 -13.27 0.63
N GLY A 53 0.94 -14.05 1.59
CA GLY A 53 -0.05 -15.09 1.33
C GLY A 53 -1.36 -14.52 0.80
N LEU A 54 -1.80 -13.38 1.32
CA LEU A 54 -3.00 -12.70 0.86
C LEU A 54 -2.86 -12.25 -0.61
N VAL A 55 -1.73 -11.65 -0.95
CA VAL A 55 -1.47 -11.22 -2.34
C VAL A 55 -1.36 -12.43 -3.26
N LYS A 56 -0.66 -13.48 -2.82
CA LYS A 56 -0.44 -14.69 -3.60
C LYS A 56 -1.75 -15.42 -3.92
N SER A 57 -2.68 -15.47 -2.97
CA SER A 57 -3.97 -16.14 -3.14
C SER A 57 -5.05 -15.24 -3.72
N GLY A 58 -4.80 -13.94 -3.85
CA GLY A 58 -5.75 -12.98 -4.37
C GLY A 58 -5.85 -12.97 -5.89
N PRO A 59 -6.73 -12.10 -6.43
CA PRO A 59 -6.91 -11.99 -7.88
C PRO A 59 -5.62 -11.56 -8.58
N ARG A 60 -5.34 -12.15 -9.74
CA ARG A 60 -4.16 -11.80 -10.54
C ARG A 60 -4.19 -10.38 -11.08
N GLY A 61 -5.37 -9.84 -11.30
CA GLY A 61 -5.55 -8.48 -11.82
C GLY A 61 -5.43 -7.39 -10.76
N MET A 62 -5.20 -7.77 -9.50
CA MET A 62 -5.04 -6.78 -8.43
C MET A 62 -3.81 -5.92 -8.70
N LYS A 63 -3.99 -4.60 -8.59
CA LYS A 63 -2.89 -3.67 -8.75
C LYS A 63 -3.01 -2.52 -7.75
N TYR A 64 -1.87 -1.89 -7.47
CA TYR A 64 -1.75 -0.72 -6.63
C TYR A 64 -1.30 0.49 -7.44
N GLU A 65 -1.93 1.64 -7.19
CA GLU A 65 -1.54 2.94 -7.75
C GLU A 65 -1.35 3.92 -6.61
N ASN A 66 -0.29 4.74 -6.66
CA ASN A 66 -0.05 5.77 -5.64
C ASN A 66 -0.35 7.16 -6.20
N SER A 67 -0.98 8.01 -5.39
CA SER A 67 -1.24 9.41 -5.72
C SER A 67 -0.42 10.36 -4.85
N LEU A 68 -0.53 10.19 -3.53
CA LEU A 68 0.16 11.07 -2.57
C LEU A 68 1.02 10.24 -1.65
N ILE A 69 2.19 10.76 -1.30
CA ILE A 69 3.07 10.12 -0.32
C ILE A 69 3.76 11.20 0.51
N MET A 70 3.83 10.98 1.81
CA MET A 70 4.46 11.87 2.77
C MET A 70 5.39 11.06 3.66
N ALA A 71 6.47 11.68 4.11
CA ALA A 71 7.43 11.03 4.99
C ALA A 71 7.86 11.99 6.08
N GLU A 72 7.92 11.48 7.31
CA GLU A 72 8.44 12.21 8.46
C GLU A 72 9.17 11.22 9.37
N GLY A 73 10.48 11.42 9.55
CA GLY A 73 11.28 10.47 10.31
C GLY A 73 11.25 9.09 9.68
N ASP A 74 10.92 8.09 10.49
CA ASP A 74 10.79 6.69 10.04
C ASP A 74 9.37 6.32 9.60
N MET A 75 8.45 7.28 9.57
CA MET A 75 7.04 7.06 9.25
C MET A 75 6.69 7.62 7.87
N LEU A 76 5.85 6.88 7.15
CA LEU A 76 5.35 7.32 5.85
C LEU A 76 3.85 7.09 5.76
N MET A 77 3.18 7.94 4.98
CA MET A 77 1.77 7.78 4.65
C MET A 77 1.63 7.80 3.13
N LEU A 78 0.93 6.81 2.59
CA LEU A 78 0.67 6.67 1.16
C LEU A 78 -0.84 6.71 0.92
N HIS A 79 -1.26 7.56 0.00
CA HIS A 79 -2.64 7.59 -0.46
C HIS A 79 -2.69 6.87 -1.80
N GLY A 80 -3.38 5.74 -1.83
CA GLY A 80 -3.34 4.85 -2.99
C GLY A 80 -4.68 4.24 -3.33
N ARG A 81 -4.71 3.59 -4.49
CA ARG A 81 -5.86 2.83 -4.96
C ARG A 81 -5.46 1.39 -5.18
N PHE A 82 -6.22 0.46 -4.61
CA PHE A 82 -6.16 -0.94 -4.98
C PHE A 82 -7.36 -1.26 -5.86
N SER A 83 -7.09 -1.80 -7.04
CA SER A 83 -8.12 -2.19 -8.01
C SER A 83 -7.93 -3.64 -8.41
N GLY A 84 -8.91 -4.20 -9.13
CA GLY A 84 -8.84 -5.60 -9.54
C GLY A 84 -8.96 -6.58 -8.39
N LEU A 85 -9.69 -6.19 -7.34
CA LEU A 85 -9.82 -6.99 -6.11
C LEU A 85 -10.89 -8.08 -6.20
N GLY A 86 -11.68 -8.10 -7.27
CA GLY A 86 -12.84 -9.00 -7.36
C GLY A 86 -14.00 -8.55 -6.47
N LEU A 87 -13.97 -7.30 -6.03
CA LEU A 87 -15.00 -6.68 -5.19
C LEU A 87 -15.80 -5.66 -6.00
N PRO A 88 -17.02 -5.26 -5.51
CA PRO A 88 -17.84 -4.29 -6.23
C PRO A 88 -17.20 -2.92 -6.43
N ALA A 89 -16.27 -2.52 -5.57
CA ALA A 89 -15.61 -1.23 -5.64
C ALA A 89 -14.11 -1.39 -5.48
N ASN A 90 -13.33 -0.45 -6.03
CA ASN A 90 -11.92 -0.30 -5.70
C ASN A 90 -11.79 0.17 -4.26
N TRP A 91 -10.63 -0.02 -3.65
CA TRP A 91 -10.32 0.52 -2.34
C TRP A 91 -9.41 1.74 -2.46
N ILE A 92 -9.81 2.83 -1.83
CA ILE A 92 -8.93 3.97 -1.59
C ILE A 92 -8.37 3.78 -0.18
N VAL A 93 -7.05 3.77 -0.08
CA VAL A 93 -6.37 3.36 1.14
C VAL A 93 -5.34 4.39 1.54
N VAL A 94 -5.34 4.74 2.83
CA VAL A 94 -4.19 5.42 3.44
C VAL A 94 -3.40 4.34 4.17
N ASP A 95 -2.24 4.00 3.62
CA ASP A 95 -1.30 3.08 4.25
C ASP A 95 -0.31 3.91 5.06
N ILE A 96 -0.11 3.52 6.32
CA ILE A 96 0.89 4.11 7.20
C ILE A 96 1.92 3.03 7.47
N VAL A 97 3.19 3.32 7.20
CA VAL A 97 4.27 2.34 7.40
C VAL A 97 5.39 2.95 8.22
N ARG A 98 6.06 2.12 9.00
CA ARG A 98 7.27 2.48 9.75
C ARG A 98 8.44 1.67 9.20
N ILE A 99 9.55 2.37 9.00
CA ILE A 99 10.80 1.76 8.56
C ILE A 99 11.72 1.57 9.75
N GLU A 100 12.34 0.40 9.87
CA GLU A 100 13.33 0.12 10.91
C GLU A 100 14.41 -0.78 10.33
N ASN A 101 15.67 -0.40 10.56
CA ASN A 101 16.83 -1.18 10.08
C ASN A 101 16.78 -1.51 8.58
N GLY A 102 16.26 -0.58 7.78
CA GLY A 102 16.19 -0.76 6.33
C GLY A 102 15.04 -1.65 5.85
N PHE A 103 14.04 -1.91 6.70
CA PHE A 103 12.88 -2.74 6.36
C PHE A 103 11.59 -2.04 6.72
N LEU A 104 10.52 -2.41 6.01
CA LEU A 104 9.16 -2.11 6.43
C LEU A 104 8.87 -2.96 7.67
N ALA A 105 8.68 -2.32 8.80
CA ALA A 105 8.62 -2.99 10.10
C ALA A 105 7.21 -3.03 10.69
N GLU A 106 6.34 -2.09 10.29
CA GLU A 106 5.01 -1.98 10.89
C GLU A 106 4.07 -1.25 9.95
N HIS A 107 2.80 -1.63 9.96
CA HIS A 107 1.81 -1.11 9.01
C HIS A 107 0.44 -0.94 9.66
N TRP A 108 -0.19 0.18 9.34
CA TRP A 108 -1.60 0.48 9.64
C TRP A 108 -2.26 0.90 8.35
N ASP A 109 -3.58 0.79 8.27
CA ASP A 109 -4.30 1.35 7.13
C ASP A 109 -5.70 1.84 7.51
N VAL A 110 -6.24 2.70 6.63
CA VAL A 110 -7.62 3.14 6.64
C VAL A 110 -8.13 2.95 5.22
N ILE A 111 -9.23 2.22 5.08
CA ILE A 111 -9.75 1.80 3.78
C ILE A 111 -11.18 2.32 3.60
N GLU A 112 -11.46 2.86 2.41
CA GLU A 112 -12.80 3.26 2.01
C GLU A 112 -13.07 2.81 0.58
N ASP A 113 -14.28 2.34 0.31
CA ASP A 113 -14.70 2.02 -1.05
C ASP A 113 -14.69 3.26 -1.92
N GLU A 114 -14.12 3.14 -3.12
CA GLU A 114 -14.10 4.25 -4.07
C GLU A 114 -15.49 4.46 -4.66
N VAL A 115 -15.98 5.70 -4.58
CA VAL A 115 -17.30 6.04 -5.12
C VAL A 115 -17.19 6.61 -6.52
N THR A 116 -18.28 6.46 -7.28
CA THR A 116 -18.42 7.00 -8.62
C THR A 116 -18.76 8.48 -8.57
N ARG A 117 -18.70 9.16 -9.73
CA ARG A 117 -19.08 10.57 -9.84
C ARG A 117 -20.48 10.83 -9.27
N GLU A 118 -21.41 9.95 -9.55
CA GLU A 118 -22.82 10.12 -9.13
C GLU A 118 -22.98 10.05 -7.62
N LYS A 119 -22.09 9.35 -6.94
CA LYS A 119 -22.15 9.17 -5.49
C LYS A 119 -21.23 10.09 -4.70
N SER A 120 -20.38 10.83 -5.40
CA SER A 120 -19.45 11.75 -4.73
C SER A 120 -20.17 13.04 -4.33
N ALA A 121 -20.35 13.23 -3.04
CA ALA A 121 -21.02 14.42 -2.50
C ALA A 121 -20.24 15.70 -2.83
N SER A 122 -18.90 15.62 -2.88
CA SER A 122 -18.05 16.78 -3.19
C SER A 122 -17.98 17.09 -4.68
N GLY A 123 -18.37 16.14 -5.54
CA GLY A 123 -18.17 16.23 -6.98
C GLY A 123 -16.72 16.05 -7.41
N GLN A 124 -15.84 15.68 -6.48
CA GLN A 124 -14.42 15.47 -6.74
C GLN A 124 -14.06 13.99 -6.57
N PRO A 125 -13.06 13.49 -7.33
CA PRO A 125 -12.63 12.10 -7.17
C PRO A 125 -11.86 11.90 -5.86
N MET A 126 -11.99 10.71 -5.30
CA MET A 126 -11.26 10.34 -4.08
C MET A 126 -9.78 10.11 -4.35
N PHE A 127 -9.41 9.79 -5.58
CA PHE A 127 -8.05 9.44 -5.95
C PHE A 127 -7.67 10.07 -7.27
N GLY A 128 -6.52 10.77 -7.31
CA GLY A 128 -6.03 11.40 -8.53
C GLY A 128 -6.95 12.49 -9.03
N GLU A 129 -7.04 12.63 -10.35
CA GLU A 129 -7.79 13.72 -11.00
C GLU A 129 -9.04 13.24 -11.72
N ALA A 130 -9.32 11.94 -11.71
CA ALA A 130 -10.44 11.35 -12.45
C ALA A 130 -11.16 10.29 -11.60
N PHE A 131 -12.47 10.19 -11.84
CA PHE A 131 -13.28 9.12 -11.25
C PHE A 131 -12.94 7.78 -11.88
N PRO A 132 -13.23 6.65 -11.17
CA PRO A 132 -13.02 5.33 -11.74
C PRO A 132 -13.93 5.12 -12.95
N SER A 133 -13.41 4.39 -13.93
CA SER A 133 -14.17 4.03 -15.13
C SER A 133 -15.10 2.85 -14.91
#